data_2c745854c6865c4249f80bf77898a366
#
_entry.id   2c745854c6865c4249f80bf77898a366
#
_cell.length_a   1.000
_cell.length_b   1.000
_cell.length_c   1.000
_cell.angle_alpha   90.00
_cell.angle_beta   90.00
_cell.angle_gamma   90.00
#
_symmetry.space_group_name_H-M   'P 1'
#
loop_
_entity.id
_entity.type
_entity.pdbx_description
1 polymer ?
#
loop_
_entity_poly.entity_id
_entity_poly.type
_entity_poly.pdbx_seq_one_letter_code
_entity_poly.pdbx_strand_id
1 'polypeptide(L)'
;MKAFMDKDFLLSTDTAKKLFHEIAEPMPVLDYHCHINPREIAEDRKFENITQVWLGGDHYKWRQMRSNGVDEYYITGDAPDREKFQKWAETLGKAIGNPLYHWSHLELQRYFGYTGYLNGDTAEEVWNLCNKKLQEDDMSVRNIIRLSLIHI
;
A
#
# COMPACT_ATOMS: atom_id res chain seq x y z
N MET A 1 -3.89 -9.54 23.88
CA MET A 1 -3.19 -9.95 22.64
C MET A 1 -2.83 -8.65 21.90
N LYS A 2 -1.60 -8.49 21.38
CA LYS A 2 -1.27 -7.33 20.56
C LYS A 2 -2.11 -7.34 19.28
N ALA A 3 -2.59 -6.17 18.85
CA ALA A 3 -3.23 -6.05 17.55
C ALA A 3 -2.18 -6.24 16.44
N PHE A 4 -2.62 -6.71 15.27
CA PHE A 4 -1.77 -6.79 14.09
C PHE A 4 -1.33 -5.38 13.68
N MET A 5 -0.03 -5.18 13.56
CA MET A 5 0.57 -3.89 13.19
C MET A 5 0.13 -2.74 14.11
N ASP A 6 0.16 -2.97 15.44
CA ASP A 6 0.00 -1.89 16.42
C ASP A 6 1.17 -0.88 16.32
N LYS A 7 1.06 0.24 17.06
CA LYS A 7 2.09 1.29 17.07
C LYS A 7 3.51 0.79 17.42
N ASP A 8 3.61 -0.35 18.11
CA ASP A 8 4.88 -0.97 18.50
C ASP A 8 5.25 -2.15 17.59
N PHE A 9 4.66 -2.26 16.40
CA PHE A 9 4.98 -3.32 15.45
C PHE A 9 6.48 -3.33 15.13
N LEU A 10 7.11 -4.49 15.26
CA LEU A 10 8.57 -4.72 15.15
C LEU A 10 9.42 -4.09 16.28
N LEU A 11 8.86 -3.34 17.20
CA LEU A 11 9.57 -2.77 18.33
C LEU A 11 9.49 -3.74 19.52
N SER A 12 10.51 -4.59 19.66
CA SER A 12 10.51 -5.71 20.61
C SER A 12 11.06 -5.32 22.00
N THR A 13 11.74 -4.19 22.13
CA THR A 13 12.35 -3.74 23.41
C THR A 13 11.90 -2.33 23.77
N ASP A 14 11.96 -1.98 25.06
CA ASP A 14 11.62 -0.62 25.50
C ASP A 14 12.60 0.42 24.92
N THR A 15 13.86 0.06 24.75
CA THR A 15 14.85 0.92 24.07
C THR A 15 14.47 1.17 22.61
N ALA A 16 14.04 0.13 21.87
CA ALA A 16 13.59 0.29 20.49
C ALA A 16 12.38 1.21 20.38
N LYS A 17 11.39 1.05 21.28
CA LYS A 17 10.20 1.91 21.35
C LYS A 17 10.58 3.35 21.64
N LYS A 18 11.43 3.58 22.63
CA LYS A 18 11.90 4.92 22.98
C LYS A 18 12.62 5.60 21.82
N LEU A 19 13.58 4.91 21.21
CA LEU A 19 14.34 5.45 20.06
C LEU A 19 13.43 5.74 18.86
N PHE A 20 12.45 4.89 18.60
CA PHE A 20 11.54 5.10 17.49
C PHE A 20 10.58 6.27 17.79
N HIS A 21 9.78 6.18 18.85
CA HIS A 21 8.71 7.15 19.10
C HIS A 21 9.21 8.55 19.51
N GLU A 22 10.31 8.63 20.27
CA GLU A 22 10.81 9.92 20.75
C GLU A 22 11.78 10.60 19.77
N ILE A 23 12.46 9.82 18.91
CA ILE A 23 13.53 10.35 18.07
C ILE A 23 13.25 10.13 16.58
N ALA A 24 13.04 8.88 16.13
CA ALA A 24 12.95 8.58 14.69
C ALA A 24 11.62 9.00 14.06
N GLU A 25 10.50 8.72 14.74
CA GLU A 25 9.15 8.99 14.21
C GLU A 25 8.89 10.48 13.91
N PRO A 26 9.33 11.45 14.73
CA PRO A 26 9.16 12.88 14.43
C PRO A 26 10.17 13.44 13.42
N MET A 27 11.16 12.66 12.97
CA MET A 27 12.16 13.13 12.02
C MET A 27 11.59 13.19 10.60
N PRO A 28 11.95 14.20 9.80
CA PRO A 28 11.57 14.22 8.38
C PRO A 28 12.25 13.06 7.64
N VAL A 29 11.50 12.41 6.76
CA VAL A 29 12.02 11.34 5.90
C VAL A 29 12.48 11.95 4.58
N LEU A 30 13.76 11.79 4.25
CA LEU A 30 14.31 12.14 2.94
C LEU A 30 14.39 10.86 2.10
N ASP A 31 13.47 10.70 1.17
CA ASP A 31 13.43 9.57 0.26
C ASP A 31 13.86 10.01 -1.14
N TYR A 32 15.04 9.57 -1.54
CA TYR A 32 15.62 9.87 -2.86
C TYR A 32 15.32 8.79 -3.92
N HIS A 33 14.59 7.74 -3.55
CA HIS A 33 14.26 6.63 -4.43
C HIS A 33 12.77 6.30 -4.36
N CYS A 34 12.08 6.45 -5.48
CA CYS A 34 10.68 6.03 -5.59
C CYS A 34 10.39 5.37 -6.94
N HIS A 35 9.30 4.63 -7.01
CA HIS A 35 8.80 4.01 -8.24
C HIS A 35 7.59 4.75 -8.82
N ILE A 36 7.27 5.93 -8.31
CA ILE A 36 6.20 6.78 -8.83
C ILE A 36 6.69 7.44 -10.11
N ASN A 37 5.86 7.42 -11.14
CA ASN A 37 6.18 8.09 -12.38
C ASN A 37 6.31 9.62 -12.16
N PRO A 38 7.46 10.26 -12.48
CA PRO A 38 7.65 11.70 -12.28
C PRO A 38 6.58 12.56 -12.94
N ARG A 39 6.02 12.12 -14.05
CA ARG A 39 4.93 12.81 -14.73
C ARG A 39 3.67 12.87 -13.86
N GLU A 40 3.33 11.79 -13.17
CA GLU A 40 2.17 11.74 -12.26
C GLU A 40 2.33 12.72 -11.09
N ILE A 41 3.57 12.89 -10.59
CA ILE A 41 3.90 13.90 -9.57
C ILE A 41 3.76 15.31 -10.15
N ALA A 42 4.29 15.54 -11.37
CA ALA A 42 4.27 16.86 -12.01
C ALA A 42 2.83 17.32 -12.33
N GLU A 43 2.00 16.42 -12.82
CA GLU A 43 0.61 16.66 -13.17
C GLU A 43 -0.35 16.60 -11.94
N ASP A 44 0.15 16.21 -10.78
CA ASP A 44 -0.61 15.98 -9.54
C ASP A 44 -1.83 15.08 -9.78
N ARG A 45 -1.60 13.95 -10.43
CA ARG A 45 -2.63 13.02 -10.88
C ARG A 45 -3.52 12.57 -9.72
N LYS A 46 -4.82 12.43 -9.96
CA LYS A 46 -5.73 11.64 -9.14
C LYS A 46 -5.92 10.25 -9.75
N PHE A 47 -5.88 9.23 -8.90
CA PHE A 47 -6.13 7.86 -9.33
C PHE A 47 -7.62 7.54 -9.27
N GLU A 48 -8.12 6.79 -10.24
CA GLU A 48 -9.51 6.36 -10.30
C GLU A 48 -9.80 5.22 -9.31
N ASN A 49 -8.81 4.38 -9.06
CA ASN A 49 -8.95 3.21 -8.19
C ASN A 49 -7.61 2.75 -7.62
N ILE A 50 -7.69 1.88 -6.61
CA ILE A 50 -6.53 1.34 -5.88
C ILE A 50 -5.62 0.46 -6.76
N THR A 51 -6.13 -0.17 -7.81
CA THR A 51 -5.31 -0.96 -8.74
C THR A 51 -4.30 -0.07 -9.45
N GLN A 52 -4.72 1.12 -9.89
CA GLN A 52 -3.83 2.08 -10.53
C GLN A 52 -2.72 2.54 -9.58
N VAL A 53 -3.03 2.72 -8.29
CA VAL A 53 -2.04 3.07 -7.27
C VAL A 53 -1.06 1.93 -7.04
N TRP A 54 -1.55 0.71 -6.86
CA TRP A 54 -0.73 -0.41 -6.39
C TRP A 54 -0.11 -1.25 -7.49
N LEU A 55 -0.80 -1.40 -8.62
CA LEU A 55 -0.38 -2.28 -9.70
C LEU A 55 0.00 -1.52 -10.98
N GLY A 56 -0.13 -0.20 -11.00
CA GLY A 56 0.16 0.60 -12.18
C GLY A 56 1.65 0.61 -12.59
N GLY A 57 2.57 0.41 -11.64
CA GLY A 57 4.01 0.43 -11.91
C GLY A 57 4.86 -0.41 -10.96
N ASP A 58 4.26 -1.07 -9.97
CA ASP A 58 5.00 -1.81 -8.96
C ASP A 58 5.35 -3.24 -9.41
N HIS A 59 6.54 -3.37 -9.99
CA HIS A 59 7.06 -4.66 -10.45
C HIS A 59 7.34 -5.65 -9.31
N TYR A 60 7.42 -5.24 -8.04
CA TYR A 60 7.52 -6.16 -6.91
C TYR A 60 6.20 -6.89 -6.66
N LYS A 61 5.08 -6.15 -6.70
CA LYS A 61 3.75 -6.74 -6.61
C LYS A 61 3.48 -7.68 -7.79
N TRP A 62 3.84 -7.27 -9.01
CA TRP A 62 3.72 -8.13 -10.20
C TRP A 62 4.51 -9.43 -10.07
N ARG A 63 5.75 -9.35 -9.54
CA ARG A 63 6.59 -10.53 -9.29
C ARG A 63 5.94 -11.46 -8.27
N GLN A 64 5.38 -10.91 -7.19
CA GLN A 64 4.68 -11.70 -6.18
C GLN A 64 3.46 -12.42 -6.77
N MET A 65 2.67 -11.76 -7.61
CA MET A 65 1.54 -12.37 -8.31
C MET A 65 1.99 -13.49 -9.24
N ARG A 66 3.05 -13.30 -10.02
CA ARG A 66 3.65 -14.35 -10.88
C ARG A 66 4.12 -15.55 -10.05
N SER A 67 4.79 -15.31 -8.94
CA SER A 67 5.24 -16.36 -8.03
C SER A 67 4.08 -17.15 -7.41
N ASN A 68 2.91 -16.55 -7.31
CA ASN A 68 1.68 -17.21 -6.87
C ASN A 68 0.89 -17.88 -8.02
N GLY A 69 1.43 -17.89 -9.24
CA GLY A 69 0.81 -18.54 -10.41
C GLY A 69 -0.36 -17.76 -11.02
N VAL A 70 -0.45 -16.46 -10.78
CA VAL A 70 -1.46 -15.60 -11.40
C VAL A 70 -1.12 -15.42 -12.88
N ASP A 71 -2.13 -15.59 -13.75
CA ASP A 71 -1.98 -15.38 -15.19
C ASP A 71 -1.61 -13.91 -15.50
N GLU A 72 -0.75 -13.71 -16.51
CA GLU A 72 -0.25 -12.39 -16.90
C GLU A 72 -1.38 -11.44 -17.35
N TYR A 73 -2.49 -11.98 -17.83
CA TYR A 73 -3.69 -11.21 -18.15
C TYR A 73 -4.17 -10.33 -16.97
N TYR A 74 -4.06 -10.85 -15.74
CA TYR A 74 -4.44 -10.13 -14.52
C TYR A 74 -3.31 -9.29 -13.90
N ILE A 75 -2.11 -9.31 -14.45
CA ILE A 75 -0.95 -8.59 -13.91
C ILE A 75 -0.70 -7.33 -14.76
N THR A 76 -0.19 -7.52 -15.96
CA THR A 76 0.12 -6.44 -16.91
C THR A 76 -0.76 -6.47 -18.16
N GLY A 77 -1.58 -7.50 -18.34
CA GLY A 77 -2.52 -7.63 -19.45
C GLY A 77 -3.78 -6.77 -19.29
N ASP A 78 -4.81 -7.06 -20.09
CA ASP A 78 -5.98 -6.20 -20.27
C ASP A 78 -7.16 -6.54 -19.35
N ALA A 79 -6.95 -7.29 -18.26
CA ALA A 79 -7.99 -7.56 -17.29
C ALA A 79 -8.52 -6.26 -16.65
N PRO A 80 -9.82 -6.19 -16.33
CA PRO A 80 -10.37 -5.05 -15.60
C PRO A 80 -9.64 -4.82 -14.25
N ASP A 81 -9.46 -3.57 -13.87
CA ASP A 81 -8.76 -3.17 -12.63
C ASP A 81 -9.31 -3.88 -11.38
N ARG A 82 -10.64 -4.05 -11.32
CA ARG A 82 -11.28 -4.77 -10.20
C ARG A 82 -10.85 -6.24 -10.11
N GLU A 83 -10.69 -6.91 -11.24
CA GLU A 83 -10.25 -8.30 -11.30
C GLU A 83 -8.75 -8.42 -10.95
N LYS A 84 -7.93 -7.49 -11.43
CA LYS A 84 -6.52 -7.39 -11.03
C LYS A 84 -6.38 -7.22 -9.52
N PHE A 85 -7.18 -6.35 -8.92
CA PHE A 85 -7.19 -6.17 -7.48
C PHE A 85 -7.59 -7.42 -6.72
N GLN A 86 -8.61 -8.16 -7.19
CA GLN A 86 -9.00 -9.44 -6.62
C GLN A 86 -7.82 -10.42 -6.60
N LYS A 87 -7.10 -10.53 -7.72
CA LYS A 87 -5.92 -11.43 -7.82
C LYS A 87 -4.77 -10.99 -6.93
N TRP A 88 -4.59 -9.68 -6.75
CA TRP A 88 -3.63 -9.17 -5.77
C TRP A 88 -4.04 -9.51 -4.34
N ALA A 89 -5.28 -9.32 -3.95
CA ALA A 89 -5.79 -9.64 -2.63
C ALA A 89 -5.64 -11.15 -2.29
N GLU A 90 -5.99 -12.03 -3.23
CA GLU A 90 -5.77 -13.48 -3.12
C GLU A 90 -4.28 -13.83 -2.95
N THR A 91 -3.41 -13.14 -3.67
CA THR A 91 -1.95 -13.30 -3.58
C THR A 91 -1.43 -12.83 -2.24
N LEU A 92 -1.88 -11.66 -1.79
CA LEU A 92 -1.43 -11.06 -0.52
C LEU A 92 -1.78 -11.95 0.67
N GLY A 93 -2.96 -12.55 0.69
CA GLY A 93 -3.36 -13.49 1.74
C GLY A 93 -2.44 -14.70 1.90
N LYS A 94 -1.66 -15.03 0.85
CA LYS A 94 -0.66 -16.13 0.86
C LYS A 94 0.78 -15.63 1.10
N ALA A 95 0.99 -14.31 1.20
CA ALA A 95 2.30 -13.68 1.26
C ALA A 95 2.78 -13.41 2.70
N ILE A 96 2.25 -14.09 3.71
CA ILE A 96 2.66 -13.94 5.11
C ILE A 96 4.17 -14.19 5.22
N GLY A 97 4.89 -13.23 5.86
CA GLY A 97 6.34 -13.25 5.96
C GLY A 97 7.08 -12.49 4.86
N ASN A 98 6.40 -12.09 3.79
CA ASN A 98 6.94 -11.19 2.79
C ASN A 98 6.71 -9.72 3.22
N PRO A 99 7.68 -8.80 3.05
CA PRO A 99 7.49 -7.38 3.37
C PRO A 99 6.27 -6.74 2.72
N LEU A 100 5.89 -7.13 1.50
CA LEU A 100 4.70 -6.63 0.80
C LEU A 100 3.41 -6.87 1.60
N TYR A 101 3.34 -7.97 2.37
CA TYR A 101 2.20 -8.24 3.25
C TYR A 101 2.04 -7.14 4.30
N HIS A 102 3.13 -6.78 4.96
CA HIS A 102 3.11 -5.73 5.98
C HIS A 102 2.91 -4.34 5.38
N TRP A 103 3.61 -4.03 4.30
CA TRP A 103 3.52 -2.72 3.65
C TRP A 103 2.12 -2.43 3.13
N SER A 104 1.50 -3.38 2.45
CA SER A 104 0.12 -3.18 1.95
C SER A 104 -0.88 -2.96 3.09
N HIS A 105 -0.76 -3.71 4.20
CA HIS A 105 -1.63 -3.49 5.36
C HIS A 105 -1.32 -2.18 6.09
N LEU A 106 -0.05 -1.76 6.13
CA LEU A 106 0.34 -0.46 6.70
C LEU A 106 -0.25 0.70 5.90
N GLU A 107 -0.19 0.61 4.57
CA GLU A 107 -0.81 1.58 3.66
C GLU A 107 -2.33 1.63 3.85
N LEU A 108 -2.99 0.47 3.95
CA LEU A 108 -4.43 0.39 4.23
C LEU A 108 -4.81 1.06 5.55
N GLN A 109 -4.01 0.85 6.60
CA GLN A 109 -4.26 1.49 7.90
C GLN A 109 -4.05 3.01 7.85
N ARG A 110 -2.92 3.47 7.30
CA ARG A 110 -2.51 4.87 7.35
C ARG A 110 -3.29 5.77 6.42
N TYR A 111 -3.56 5.32 5.20
CA TYR A 111 -4.18 6.16 4.17
C TYR A 111 -5.66 5.94 4.02
N PHE A 112 -6.12 4.71 4.30
CA PHE A 112 -7.51 4.32 4.07
C PHE A 112 -8.29 4.00 5.35
N GLY A 113 -7.63 3.97 6.52
CA GLY A 113 -8.26 3.68 7.80
C GLY A 113 -8.75 2.24 7.97
N TYR A 114 -8.29 1.31 7.11
CA TYR A 114 -8.66 -0.10 7.17
C TYR A 114 -7.71 -0.88 8.06
N THR A 115 -8.21 -1.48 9.13
CA THR A 115 -7.41 -2.24 10.12
C THR A 115 -7.59 -3.75 10.03
N GLY A 116 -8.38 -4.22 9.06
CA GLY A 116 -8.60 -5.64 8.78
C GLY A 116 -7.46 -6.27 7.97
N TYR A 117 -7.67 -7.51 7.56
CA TYR A 117 -6.74 -8.24 6.69
C TYR A 117 -7.26 -8.24 5.26
N LEU A 118 -6.42 -7.85 4.31
CA LEU A 118 -6.73 -7.97 2.89
C LEU A 118 -6.42 -9.38 2.40
N ASN A 119 -7.45 -10.03 1.88
CA ASN A 119 -7.40 -11.33 1.22
C ASN A 119 -8.51 -11.43 0.17
N GLY A 120 -8.67 -12.59 -0.46
CA GLY A 120 -9.70 -12.78 -1.48
C GLY A 120 -11.13 -12.53 -1.01
N ASP A 121 -11.43 -12.80 0.26
CA ASP A 121 -12.79 -12.66 0.82
C ASP A 121 -13.13 -11.21 1.19
N THR A 122 -12.12 -10.42 1.56
CA THR A 122 -12.27 -9.01 1.95
C THR A 122 -11.99 -8.03 0.79
N ALA A 123 -11.62 -8.54 -0.38
CA ALA A 123 -11.21 -7.72 -1.51
C ALA A 123 -12.29 -6.71 -1.94
N GLU A 124 -13.58 -7.09 -1.94
CA GLU A 124 -14.68 -6.19 -2.33
C GLU A 124 -14.85 -5.02 -1.36
N GLU A 125 -14.83 -5.32 -0.06
CA GLU A 125 -14.93 -4.30 0.99
C GLU A 125 -13.80 -3.28 0.87
N VAL A 126 -12.56 -3.78 0.75
CA VAL A 126 -11.35 -2.92 0.66
C VAL A 126 -11.35 -2.12 -0.64
N TRP A 127 -11.73 -2.72 -1.76
CA TRP A 127 -11.87 -2.04 -3.05
C TRP A 127 -12.81 -0.83 -2.94
N ASN A 128 -14.00 -1.04 -2.39
CA ASN A 128 -14.99 0.02 -2.26
C ASN A 128 -14.54 1.12 -1.31
N LEU A 129 -13.93 0.75 -0.19
CA LEU A 129 -13.43 1.70 0.81
C LEU A 129 -12.29 2.55 0.22
N CYS A 130 -11.29 1.92 -0.38
CA CYS A 130 -10.14 2.63 -0.96
C CYS A 130 -10.56 3.55 -2.10
N ASN A 131 -11.39 3.07 -3.01
CA ASN A 131 -11.82 3.88 -4.15
C ASN A 131 -12.69 5.07 -3.73
N LYS A 132 -13.53 4.91 -2.72
CA LYS A 132 -14.26 6.04 -2.13
C LYS A 132 -13.28 7.08 -1.58
N LYS A 133 -12.25 6.66 -0.85
CA LYS A 133 -11.26 7.58 -0.27
C LYS A 133 -10.43 8.27 -1.36
N LEU A 134 -10.04 7.57 -2.42
CA LEU A 134 -9.28 8.14 -3.54
C LEU A 134 -10.00 9.25 -4.31
N GLN A 135 -11.33 9.35 -4.18
CA GLN A 135 -12.10 10.45 -4.80
C GLN A 135 -12.11 11.73 -3.96
N GLU A 136 -11.63 11.69 -2.71
CA GLU A 136 -11.53 12.87 -1.87
C GLU A 136 -10.47 13.85 -2.40
N ASP A 137 -10.59 15.14 -2.08
CA ASP A 137 -9.71 16.16 -2.66
C ASP A 137 -8.26 16.08 -2.19
N ASP A 138 -8.02 15.49 -1.04
CA ASP A 138 -6.69 15.31 -0.43
C ASP A 138 -5.94 14.05 -0.91
N MET A 139 -6.47 13.30 -1.88
CA MET A 139 -5.89 12.04 -2.37
C MET A 139 -5.25 12.17 -3.77
N SER A 140 -4.67 13.33 -4.09
CA SER A 140 -3.78 13.47 -5.25
C SER A 140 -2.39 12.87 -4.98
N VAL A 141 -1.61 12.59 -6.03
CA VAL A 141 -0.25 12.02 -5.90
C VAL A 141 0.61 12.84 -4.94
N ARG A 142 0.63 14.17 -5.07
CA ARG A 142 1.43 15.03 -4.18
C ARG A 142 0.94 14.99 -2.74
N ASN A 143 -0.36 14.89 -2.53
CA ASN A 143 -0.91 14.81 -1.19
C ASN A 143 -0.66 13.45 -0.55
N ILE A 144 -0.75 12.35 -1.30
CA ILE A 144 -0.37 11.00 -0.83
C ILE A 144 1.10 10.98 -0.40
N ILE A 145 2.00 11.57 -1.18
CA ILE A 145 3.42 11.70 -0.81
C ILE A 145 3.56 12.50 0.50
N ARG A 146 2.86 13.61 0.66
CA ARG A 146 2.89 14.41 1.89
C ARG A 146 2.32 13.66 3.10
N LEU A 147 1.24 12.89 2.91
CA LEU A 147 0.66 12.05 3.97
C LEU A 147 1.64 10.99 4.46
N SER A 148 2.55 10.53 3.62
CA SER A 148 3.58 9.56 3.99
C SER A 148 4.75 10.17 4.78
N LEU A 149 4.73 11.49 5.04
CA LEU A 149 5.83 12.26 5.64
C LEU A 149 7.15 12.20 4.85
N ILE A 150 7.07 11.82 3.59
CA ILE A 150 8.22 11.80 2.68
C ILE A 150 8.41 13.22 2.13
N HIS A 151 9.59 13.76 2.35
CA HIS A 151 10.05 15.00 1.72
C HIS A 151 10.98 14.64 0.55
N ILE A 152 10.56 14.97 -0.65
CA ILE A 152 11.34 14.81 -1.89
C ILE A 152 12.11 16.11 -2.14
#